data_de515d1dffa866d4ce8ef2383ea42723
#
_entry.id   de515d1dffa866d4ce8ef2383ea42723
#
_cell.length_a   1.000
_cell.length_b   1.000
_cell.length_c   1.000
_cell.angle_alpha   90.00
_cell.angle_beta   90.00
_cell.angle_gamma   90.00
#
_symmetry.space_group_name_H-M   'P 1'
#
loop_
_entity.id
_entity.type
_entity.pdbx_description
1 polymer ?
#
loop_
_entity_poly.entity_id
_entity_poly.type
_entity_poly.pdbx_seq_one_letter_code
_entity_poly.pdbx_strand_id
1 'polypeptide(L)'
;MTSENRKVQVGDALPELRLPPVDRTMLALFAGASGDHVPLHIDQDFARKAGMPDVFAHGMLGMAWVGRLITNWAPQHALRSFNVRFMAITHLGNAPVLSGKVVDLIDRDGERCAKLEV
;
A
#
# COMPACT_ATOMS: atom_id res chain seq x y z
N MET A 1 15.12 13.18 13.08
CA MET A 1 13.99 13.70 13.88
C MET A 1 13.02 12.55 14.14
N THR A 2 12.63 12.35 15.38
CA THR A 2 11.62 11.34 15.69
C THR A 2 10.23 11.88 15.38
N SER A 3 9.29 10.99 15.05
CA SER A 3 7.91 11.36 14.77
C SER A 3 7.22 12.07 15.94
N GLU A 4 7.66 11.78 17.17
CA GLU A 4 7.10 12.37 18.39
C GLU A 4 7.35 13.88 18.48
N ASN A 5 8.42 14.37 17.86
CA ASN A 5 8.77 15.79 17.85
C ASN A 5 8.25 16.51 16.60
N ARG A 6 7.51 15.79 15.75
CA ARG A 6 6.99 16.35 14.51
C ARG A 6 5.75 17.16 14.76
N LYS A 7 5.75 18.40 14.28
CA LYS A 7 4.56 19.22 14.29
C LYS A 7 3.78 19.00 12.99
N VAL A 8 2.75 18.19 13.08
CA VAL A 8 1.92 17.80 11.94
C VAL A 8 0.82 18.83 11.71
N GLN A 9 0.62 19.22 10.46
CA GLN A 9 -0.39 20.20 10.07
C GLN A 9 -1.23 19.66 8.91
N VAL A 10 -2.49 20.08 8.84
CA VAL A 10 -3.34 19.81 7.68
C VAL A 10 -2.66 20.36 6.42
N GLY A 11 -2.63 19.55 5.37
CA GLY A 11 -1.97 19.90 4.12
C GLY A 11 -0.54 19.35 4.01
N ASP A 12 0.05 18.84 5.08
CA ASP A 12 1.37 18.22 5.01
C ASP A 12 1.34 17.01 4.09
N ALA A 13 2.33 16.94 3.18
CA ALA A 13 2.49 15.81 2.29
C ALA A 13 3.41 14.76 2.91
N LEU A 14 3.05 13.49 2.74
CA LEU A 14 3.95 12.39 3.05
C LEU A 14 5.02 12.28 1.97
N PRO A 15 6.24 11.84 2.31
CA PRO A 15 7.23 11.50 1.29
C PRO A 15 6.70 10.45 0.33
N GLU A 16 6.79 10.73 -0.96
CA GLU A 16 6.29 9.86 -2.02
C GLU A 16 7.05 8.54 -2.04
N LEU A 17 6.34 7.44 -2.27
CA LEU A 17 6.94 6.12 -2.43
C LEU A 17 6.81 5.70 -3.90
N ARG A 18 7.96 5.55 -4.57
CA ARG A 18 8.02 5.07 -5.95
C ARG A 18 8.50 3.64 -5.97
N LEU A 19 7.72 2.77 -6.58
CA LEU A 19 8.04 1.35 -6.67
C LEU A 19 8.57 1.02 -8.06
N PRO A 20 9.43 -0.02 -8.16
CA PRO A 20 9.84 -0.53 -9.46
C PRO A 20 8.64 -1.16 -10.19
N PRO A 21 8.75 -1.38 -11.52
CA PRO A 21 7.69 -2.10 -12.23
C PRO A 21 7.40 -3.46 -11.59
N VAL A 22 6.13 -3.79 -11.50
CA VAL A 22 5.69 -5.09 -10.96
C VAL A 22 6.15 -6.18 -11.91
N ASP A 23 6.84 -7.18 -11.38
CA ASP A 23 7.30 -8.33 -12.14
C ASP A 23 6.90 -9.65 -11.49
N ARG A 24 7.15 -10.76 -12.19
CA ARG A 24 6.75 -12.10 -11.71
C ARG A 24 7.48 -12.50 -10.44
N THR A 25 8.74 -12.10 -10.30
CA THR A 25 9.53 -12.38 -9.10
C THR A 25 8.92 -11.72 -7.87
N MET A 26 8.50 -10.47 -7.98
CA MET A 26 7.82 -9.74 -6.91
C MET A 26 6.57 -10.48 -6.45
N LEU A 27 5.74 -10.93 -7.40
CA LEU A 27 4.50 -11.63 -7.08
C LEU A 27 4.77 -13.01 -6.45
N ALA A 28 5.78 -13.74 -6.95
CA ALA A 28 6.17 -15.02 -6.38
C ALA A 28 6.67 -14.87 -4.94
N LEU A 29 7.49 -13.86 -4.67
CA LEU A 29 8.00 -13.57 -3.33
C LEU A 29 6.86 -13.21 -2.38
N PHE A 30 5.92 -12.37 -2.82
CA PHE A 30 4.78 -12.00 -1.99
C PHE A 30 3.85 -13.18 -1.74
N ALA A 31 3.60 -14.03 -2.75
CA ALA A 31 2.82 -15.26 -2.58
C ALA A 31 3.41 -16.14 -1.48
N GLY A 32 4.73 -16.34 -1.50
CA GLY A 32 5.43 -17.11 -0.49
C GLY A 32 5.37 -16.47 0.90
N ALA A 33 5.56 -15.16 0.98
CA ALA A 33 5.58 -14.44 2.25
C ALA A 33 4.19 -14.34 2.88
N SER A 34 3.15 -14.13 2.08
CA SER A 34 1.78 -13.93 2.54
C SER A 34 0.96 -15.21 2.68
N GLY A 35 1.39 -16.30 2.04
CA GLY A 35 0.61 -17.52 1.95
C GLY A 35 -0.52 -17.47 0.90
N ASP A 36 -0.64 -16.38 0.17
CA ASP A 36 -1.65 -16.23 -0.89
C ASP A 36 -1.12 -16.75 -2.22
N HIS A 37 -1.37 -18.02 -2.48
CA HIS A 37 -0.94 -18.73 -3.70
C HIS A 37 -2.07 -18.85 -4.73
N VAL A 38 -3.04 -17.96 -4.72
CA VAL A 38 -4.12 -17.98 -5.71
C VAL A 38 -3.51 -17.93 -7.11
N PRO A 39 -3.86 -18.87 -8.01
CA PRO A 39 -3.22 -18.98 -9.32
C PRO A 39 -3.29 -17.75 -10.20
N LEU A 40 -4.27 -16.88 -10.00
CA LEU A 40 -4.39 -15.61 -10.72
C LEU A 40 -3.13 -14.74 -10.62
N HIS A 41 -2.34 -14.93 -9.55
CA HIS A 41 -1.16 -14.11 -9.28
C HIS A 41 0.15 -14.77 -9.71
N ILE A 42 0.15 -16.08 -9.98
CA ILE A 42 1.38 -16.84 -10.20
C ILE A 42 1.36 -17.72 -11.46
N ASP A 43 0.19 -18.04 -12.01
CA ASP A 43 0.04 -18.95 -13.14
C ASP A 43 -0.57 -18.21 -14.34
N GLN A 44 0.26 -17.95 -15.34
CA GLN A 44 -0.16 -17.22 -16.54
C GLN A 44 -1.30 -17.93 -17.28
N ASP A 45 -1.20 -19.27 -17.41
CA ASP A 45 -2.24 -20.02 -18.11
C ASP A 45 -3.58 -19.95 -17.40
N PHE A 46 -3.56 -20.04 -16.08
CA PHE A 46 -4.76 -19.91 -15.26
C PHE A 46 -5.38 -18.50 -15.40
N ALA A 47 -4.53 -17.48 -15.30
CA ALA A 47 -4.99 -16.09 -15.42
C ALA A 47 -5.64 -15.83 -16.78
N ARG A 48 -5.03 -16.31 -17.86
CA ARG A 48 -5.55 -16.17 -19.21
C ARG A 48 -6.88 -16.90 -19.42
N LYS A 49 -7.02 -18.10 -18.87
CA LYS A 49 -8.29 -18.84 -18.88
C LYS A 49 -9.38 -18.10 -18.11
N ALA A 50 -9.01 -17.35 -17.09
CA ALA A 50 -9.94 -16.52 -16.31
C ALA A 50 -10.27 -15.19 -16.98
N GLY A 51 -9.74 -14.91 -18.18
CA GLY A 51 -10.04 -13.71 -18.95
C GLY A 51 -9.06 -12.56 -18.72
N MET A 52 -7.96 -12.81 -17.99
CA MET A 52 -6.95 -11.79 -17.74
C MET A 52 -5.81 -11.88 -18.76
N PRO A 53 -5.15 -10.77 -19.11
CA PRO A 53 -4.04 -10.81 -20.06
C PRO A 53 -2.81 -11.58 -19.53
N ASP A 54 -2.63 -11.56 -18.22
CA ASP A 54 -1.53 -12.22 -17.52
C ASP A 54 -1.83 -12.23 -16.02
N VAL A 55 -0.91 -12.76 -15.22
CA VAL A 55 -0.98 -12.63 -13.77
C VAL A 55 -0.93 -11.16 -13.37
N PHE A 56 -1.48 -10.85 -12.22
CA PHE A 56 -1.53 -9.49 -11.70
C PHE A 56 -1.26 -9.48 -10.20
N ALA A 57 -0.97 -8.29 -9.68
CA ALA A 57 -0.59 -8.13 -8.28
C ALA A 57 -1.75 -8.46 -7.33
N HIS A 58 -1.40 -9.09 -6.21
CA HIS A 58 -2.33 -9.29 -5.10
C HIS A 58 -2.83 -7.92 -4.62
N GLY A 59 -4.12 -7.82 -4.31
CA GLY A 59 -4.66 -6.60 -3.69
C GLY A 59 -3.94 -6.27 -2.38
N MET A 60 -3.66 -7.28 -1.55
CA MET A 60 -2.96 -7.09 -0.29
C MET A 60 -1.51 -6.63 -0.47
N LEU A 61 -0.87 -6.91 -1.61
CA LEU A 61 0.43 -6.33 -1.92
C LEU A 61 0.31 -4.81 -2.07
N GLY A 62 -0.73 -4.35 -2.76
CA GLY A 62 -1.03 -2.92 -2.86
C GLY A 62 -1.28 -2.29 -1.50
N MET A 63 -2.02 -2.95 -0.61
CA MET A 63 -2.22 -2.49 0.75
C MET A 63 -0.91 -2.42 1.53
N ALA A 64 -0.01 -3.39 1.33
CA ALA A 64 1.31 -3.38 1.96
C ALA A 64 2.14 -2.18 1.51
N TRP A 65 2.08 -1.81 0.23
CA TRP A 65 2.77 -0.61 -0.27
C TRP A 65 2.24 0.66 0.39
N VAL A 66 0.92 0.77 0.55
CA VAL A 66 0.31 1.92 1.26
C VAL A 66 0.79 1.94 2.72
N GLY A 67 0.84 0.78 3.36
CA GLY A 67 1.42 0.67 4.71
C GLY A 67 2.85 1.17 4.77
N ARG A 68 3.69 0.84 3.78
CA ARG A 68 5.07 1.33 3.68
C ARG A 68 5.13 2.86 3.54
N LEU A 69 4.27 3.43 2.71
CA LEU A 69 4.17 4.89 2.57
C LEU A 69 3.97 5.54 3.94
N ILE A 70 3.04 4.99 4.73
CA ILE A 70 2.69 5.54 6.04
C ILE A 70 3.83 5.32 7.03
N THR A 71 4.40 4.11 7.10
CA THR A 71 5.44 3.78 8.07
C THR A 71 6.79 4.41 7.75
N ASN A 72 7.02 4.84 6.51
CA ASN A 72 8.16 5.68 6.16
C ASN A 72 8.03 7.10 6.76
N TRP A 73 6.82 7.53 7.05
CA TRP A 73 6.53 8.85 7.58
C TRP A 73 6.37 8.87 9.10
N ALA A 74 5.74 7.86 9.67
CA ALA A 74 5.50 7.74 11.10
C ALA A 74 5.73 6.30 11.55
N PRO A 75 6.12 6.06 12.82
CA PRO A 75 6.38 4.70 13.29
C PRO A 75 5.10 3.86 13.29
N GLN A 76 5.26 2.56 13.04
CA GLN A 76 4.13 1.63 12.96
C GLN A 76 3.25 1.66 14.21
N HIS A 77 3.83 1.82 15.39
CA HIS A 77 3.06 1.84 16.64
C HIS A 77 2.15 3.07 16.77
N ALA A 78 2.35 4.10 15.95
CA ALA A 78 1.49 5.28 15.92
C ALA A 78 0.24 5.09 15.06
N LEU A 79 0.18 4.02 14.27
CA LEU A 79 -0.96 3.73 13.40
C LEU A 79 -2.14 3.23 14.24
N ARG A 80 -3.30 3.88 14.10
CA ARG A 80 -4.51 3.54 14.87
C ARG A 80 -5.57 2.87 14.04
N SER A 81 -5.68 3.25 12.77
CA SER A 81 -6.68 2.70 11.86
C SER A 81 -6.14 2.77 10.45
N PHE A 82 -6.34 1.71 9.70
CA PHE A 82 -5.82 1.61 8.34
C PHE A 82 -6.80 0.77 7.52
N ASN A 83 -7.35 1.39 6.48
CA ASN A 83 -8.24 0.69 5.57
C ASN A 83 -8.02 1.19 4.15
N VAL A 84 -8.30 0.33 3.18
CA VAL A 84 -8.18 0.65 1.75
C VAL A 84 -9.39 0.11 1.01
N ARG A 85 -9.61 0.66 -0.19
CA ARG A 85 -10.57 0.12 -1.14
C ARG A 85 -9.80 -0.22 -2.41
N PHE A 86 -9.95 -1.46 -2.87
CA PHE A 86 -9.32 -1.90 -4.11
C PHE A 86 -10.20 -1.49 -5.29
N MET A 87 -9.74 -0.51 -6.07
CA MET A 87 -10.53 0.11 -7.14
C MET A 87 -10.12 -0.37 -8.53
N ALA A 88 -8.90 -0.88 -8.68
CA ALA A 88 -8.35 -1.30 -9.96
C ALA A 88 -7.31 -2.40 -9.77
N ILE A 89 -7.06 -3.15 -10.84
CA ILE A 89 -6.03 -4.19 -10.86
C ILE A 89 -4.68 -3.55 -11.19
N THR A 90 -3.64 -3.98 -10.49
CA THR A 90 -2.26 -3.60 -10.80
C THR A 90 -1.64 -4.71 -11.64
N HIS A 91 -1.37 -4.40 -12.90
CA HIS A 91 -0.83 -5.36 -13.86
C HIS A 91 0.70 -5.43 -13.83
N LEU A 92 1.25 -6.53 -14.39
CA LEU A 92 2.68 -6.61 -14.64
C LEU A 92 3.14 -5.40 -15.46
N GLY A 93 4.31 -4.87 -15.11
CA GLY A 93 4.89 -3.71 -15.77
C GLY A 93 4.42 -2.37 -15.22
N ASN A 94 3.33 -2.32 -14.45
CA ASN A 94 2.94 -1.09 -13.78
C ASN A 94 3.98 -0.70 -12.73
N ALA A 95 4.32 0.56 -12.65
CA ALA A 95 5.24 1.10 -11.66
C ALA A 95 4.48 2.03 -10.71
N PRO A 96 3.93 1.51 -9.60
CA PRO A 96 3.10 2.32 -8.72
C PRO A 96 3.86 3.47 -8.09
N VAL A 97 3.19 4.61 -7.98
CA VAL A 97 3.65 5.76 -7.24
C VAL A 97 2.60 6.05 -6.17
N LEU A 98 3.03 6.06 -4.92
CA LEU A 98 2.14 6.28 -3.80
C LEU A 98 2.40 7.64 -3.19
N SER A 99 1.32 8.34 -2.89
CA SER A 99 1.38 9.66 -2.25
C SER A 99 0.32 9.76 -1.17
N GLY A 100 0.47 10.73 -0.29
CA GLY A 100 -0.50 10.95 0.77
C GLY A 100 -0.35 12.33 1.35
N LYS A 101 -1.39 12.78 2.04
CA LYS A 101 -1.40 14.06 2.73
C LYS A 101 -2.25 14.00 3.98
N VAL A 102 -1.94 14.88 4.92
CA VAL A 102 -2.76 15.09 6.11
C VAL A 102 -3.97 15.92 5.71
N VAL A 103 -5.17 15.37 5.89
CA VAL A 103 -6.41 16.05 5.52
C VAL A 103 -7.17 16.61 6.74
N ASP A 104 -6.91 16.10 7.92
CA ASP A 104 -7.54 16.57 9.14
C ASP A 104 -6.70 16.20 10.37
N LEU A 105 -6.90 16.92 11.44
CA LEU A 105 -6.38 16.60 12.76
C LEU A 105 -7.59 16.37 13.66
N ILE A 106 -7.73 15.18 14.21
CA ILE A 106 -8.88 14.77 14.99
C ILE A 106 -8.48 14.29 16.38
N ASP A 107 -9.40 14.39 17.32
CA ASP A 107 -9.24 13.78 18.63
C ASP A 107 -10.00 12.45 18.62
N ARG A 108 -9.32 11.38 18.96
CA ARG A 108 -9.87 10.04 18.95
C ARG A 108 -9.41 9.31 20.21
N ASP A 109 -10.38 8.91 21.02
CA ASP A 109 -10.12 8.19 22.29
C ASP A 109 -9.09 8.90 23.18
N GLY A 110 -9.16 10.23 23.21
CA GLY A 110 -8.26 11.05 24.02
C GLY A 110 -6.89 11.33 23.38
N GLU A 111 -6.67 10.86 22.15
CA GLU A 111 -5.45 11.10 21.41
C GLU A 111 -5.65 12.09 20.26
N ARG A 112 -4.64 12.92 20.03
CA ARG A 112 -4.59 13.77 18.84
C ARG A 112 -4.08 12.94 17.66
N CYS A 113 -4.92 12.73 16.65
CA CYS A 113 -4.59 11.90 15.48
C CYS A 113 -4.59 12.73 14.21
N ALA A 114 -3.71 12.37 13.29
CA ALA A 114 -3.74 12.88 11.93
C ALA A 114 -4.54 11.92 11.05
N LYS A 115 -5.50 12.46 10.31
CA LYS A 115 -6.24 11.72 9.29
C LYS A 115 -5.52 11.91 7.97
N LEU A 116 -5.18 10.79 7.33
CA LEU A 116 -4.45 10.78 6.07
C LEU A 116 -5.35 10.34 4.93
N GLU A 117 -5.14 10.95 3.77
CA GLU A 117 -5.68 10.48 2.51
C GLU A 117 -4.51 10.02 1.65
N VAL A 118 -4.54 8.79 1.21
CA VAL A 118 -3.42 8.17 0.50
C VAL A 118 -3.86 7.58 -0.83
#